data_31c94d92be5b74807a6c24f801be28d2
#
_entry.id   31c94d92be5b74807a6c24f801be28d2
#
_cell.length_a   1.000
_cell.length_b   1.000
_cell.length_c   1.000
_cell.angle_alpha   90.00
_cell.angle_beta   90.00
_cell.angle_gamma   90.00
#
_symmetry.space_group_name_H-M   'P 1'
#
loop_
_entity.id
_entity.type
_entity.pdbx_description
1 polymer ?
#
loop_
_entity_poly.entity_id
_entity_poly.type
_entity_poly.pdbx_seq_one_letter_code
_entity_poly.pdbx_strand_id
1 'polypeptide(L)'
;MSMGLLLMAILTLSCLSSSIFRQQDYALAQQYIQTIKYRNLVIDLGNGIKTNAQLTIPAIGKGPFPGVLIISGSGAQDKDGTVGPVHKNGPEPLTPYLQIARYLSERGFAVLRYDKRGIGANLTIDHKIWGNSTINDLINDAKKAIAVLALQPEVDPTRISIIGHSQGTIIAPRVAIDNSTEVKNIVLMGIVASSIRDLIYLQRVSLPLEYVEKVLDKNHTGLISIQQISKNSMLRLLLIPSSIALTFLRTNDTNVIKDGLEKIFANKTNVAGYISIEHQIKPLLIKRYENLSSFSSSKCNMVEYCSVYYRALFSLLPNLSIIGNISKSTGILLLNGENDSLTPVEQAFLLQQKLTEVNHPDHVLITYPNLGHLFYSSSRWMTTYGPIQQYVLADIYSWLEAHSGLSESFFKPTNAFTNTANTSSLNTNKTS
;
A
#
# COMPACT_ATOMS: atom_id res chain seq x y z
N MET A 1 57.48 47.88 5.38
CA MET A 1 56.79 46.64 5.79
C MET A 1 55.36 46.90 6.33
N SER A 2 54.61 47.90 5.90
CA SER A 2 53.26 48.17 6.47
C SER A 2 52.08 48.14 5.50
N MET A 3 52.36 48.16 4.19
CA MET A 3 51.26 48.20 3.22
C MET A 3 50.77 46.80 2.76
N GLY A 4 51.62 45.77 2.85
CA GLY A 4 51.24 44.41 2.49
C GLY A 4 50.37 43.68 3.53
N LEU A 5 50.52 44.00 4.82
CA LEU A 5 49.71 43.42 5.90
C LEU A 5 48.28 43.97 5.93
N LEU A 6 48.07 45.22 5.51
CA LEU A 6 46.75 45.84 5.45
C LEU A 6 45.92 45.28 4.28
N LEU A 7 46.54 45.00 3.12
CA LEU A 7 45.83 44.36 2.00
C LEU A 7 45.46 42.93 2.27
N MET A 8 46.30 42.15 3.00
CA MET A 8 45.94 40.78 3.38
C MET A 8 44.79 40.74 4.40
N ALA A 9 44.73 41.68 5.34
CA ALA A 9 43.62 41.74 6.29
C ALA A 9 42.29 42.12 5.65
N ILE A 10 42.28 42.98 4.61
CA ILE A 10 41.07 43.36 3.89
C ILE A 10 40.58 42.21 2.99
N LEU A 11 41.48 41.47 2.37
CA LEU A 11 41.12 40.29 1.55
C LEU A 11 40.60 39.11 2.41
N THR A 12 41.14 38.90 3.62
CA THR A 12 40.63 37.88 4.51
C THR A 12 39.27 38.25 5.14
N LEU A 13 39.03 39.54 5.45
CA LEU A 13 37.71 39.99 5.91
C LEU A 13 36.64 39.88 4.81
N SER A 14 36.96 40.18 3.56
CA SER A 14 36.02 40.05 2.44
C SER A 14 35.70 38.59 2.09
N CYS A 15 36.64 37.66 2.25
CA CYS A 15 36.39 36.22 2.09
C CYS A 15 35.56 35.64 3.25
N LEU A 16 35.78 36.09 4.47
CA LEU A 16 35.00 35.70 5.64
C LEU A 16 33.56 36.22 5.58
N SER A 17 33.34 37.47 5.16
CA SER A 17 31.99 38.01 4.99
C SER A 17 31.22 37.29 3.87
N SER A 18 31.84 36.99 2.73
CA SER A 18 31.20 36.26 1.63
C SER A 18 30.88 34.82 1.99
N SER A 19 31.67 34.16 2.85
CA SER A 19 31.37 32.79 3.29
C SER A 19 30.23 32.77 4.35
N ILE A 20 30.16 33.78 5.23
CA ILE A 20 29.08 33.94 6.22
C ILE A 20 27.75 34.28 5.51
N PHE A 21 27.75 35.14 4.51
CA PHE A 21 26.56 35.43 3.72
C PHE A 21 26.11 34.22 2.94
N ARG A 22 26.98 33.45 2.31
CA ARG A 22 26.62 32.19 1.65
C ARG A 22 26.07 31.13 2.61
N GLN A 23 26.64 31.02 3.84
CA GLN A 23 26.12 30.10 4.85
C GLN A 23 24.74 30.51 5.37
N GLN A 24 24.46 31.80 5.52
CA GLN A 24 23.12 32.30 5.86
C GLN A 24 22.13 32.10 4.72
N ASP A 25 22.51 32.32 3.47
CA ASP A 25 21.66 32.04 2.29
C ASP A 25 21.40 30.55 2.12
N TYR A 26 22.36 29.67 2.39
CA TYR A 26 22.15 28.23 2.44
C TYR A 26 21.26 27.81 3.62
N ALA A 27 21.38 28.42 4.78
CA ALA A 27 20.51 28.15 5.93
C ALA A 27 19.06 28.65 5.71
N LEU A 28 18.89 29.76 5.00
CA LEU A 28 17.57 30.29 4.60
C LEU A 28 16.95 29.47 3.45
N ALA A 29 17.76 28.94 2.52
CA ALA A 29 17.30 28.06 1.44
C ALA A 29 16.97 26.64 1.92
N GLN A 30 17.38 26.23 3.10
CA GLN A 30 17.02 24.97 3.75
C GLN A 30 15.83 25.09 4.72
N GLN A 31 15.10 26.17 4.72
CA GLN A 31 13.76 26.15 5.29
C GLN A 31 12.89 25.30 4.36
N TYR A 32 12.94 23.95 4.54
CA TYR A 32 12.06 23.02 3.86
C TYR A 32 10.64 23.53 4.06
N ILE A 33 10.04 24.06 3.01
CA ILE A 33 8.61 24.37 3.03
C ILE A 33 7.92 23.04 3.30
N GLN A 34 7.40 22.86 4.48
CA GLN A 34 6.64 21.68 4.82
C GLN A 34 5.38 21.68 3.96
N THR A 35 5.37 20.85 2.92
CA THR A 35 4.26 20.76 1.96
C THR A 35 3.06 19.99 2.48
N ILE A 36 3.26 19.23 3.56
CA ILE A 36 2.26 18.37 4.19
C ILE A 36 2.24 18.52 5.71
N LYS A 37 1.05 18.38 6.30
CA LYS A 37 0.83 18.27 7.75
C LYS A 37 0.30 16.87 8.07
N TYR A 38 0.63 16.37 9.26
CA TYR A 38 0.17 15.08 9.76
C TYR A 38 -0.68 15.29 11.01
N ARG A 39 -1.86 14.67 11.06
CA ARG A 39 -2.69 14.61 12.26
C ARG A 39 -2.95 13.15 12.62
N ASN A 40 -2.54 12.75 13.81
CA ASN A 40 -2.88 11.43 14.34
C ASN A 40 -4.31 11.45 14.86
N LEU A 41 -5.05 10.40 14.56
CA LEU A 41 -6.44 10.17 14.92
C LEU A 41 -6.58 8.79 15.54
N VAL A 42 -7.67 8.59 16.27
CA VAL A 42 -8.11 7.29 16.76
C VAL A 42 -9.52 7.05 16.21
N ILE A 43 -9.70 5.89 15.57
CA ILE A 43 -11.01 5.47 15.07
C ILE A 43 -11.61 4.47 16.06
N ASP A 44 -12.82 4.73 16.53
CA ASP A 44 -13.59 3.77 17.31
C ASP A 44 -14.28 2.77 16.39
N LEU A 45 -13.78 1.53 16.42
CA LEU A 45 -14.30 0.43 15.63
C LEU A 45 -15.51 -0.27 16.29
N GLY A 46 -15.96 0.22 17.45
CA GLY A 46 -17.03 -0.36 18.25
C GLY A 46 -16.57 -1.54 19.11
N ASN A 47 -17.44 -1.97 20.02
CA ASN A 47 -17.18 -3.07 20.96
C ASN A 47 -15.89 -2.88 21.78
N GLY A 48 -15.52 -1.63 22.09
CA GLY A 48 -14.29 -1.29 22.81
C GLY A 48 -12.99 -1.39 21.97
N ILE A 49 -13.08 -1.71 20.69
CA ILE A 49 -11.93 -1.79 19.80
C ILE A 49 -11.67 -0.40 19.21
N LYS A 50 -10.43 0.06 19.33
CA LYS A 50 -9.94 1.31 18.72
C LYS A 50 -8.73 1.03 17.86
N THR A 51 -8.54 1.84 16.82
CA THR A 51 -7.36 1.75 15.96
C THR A 51 -6.75 3.10 15.70
N ASN A 52 -5.43 3.13 15.48
CA ASN A 52 -4.73 4.35 15.13
C ASN A 52 -4.94 4.68 13.65
N ALA A 53 -5.04 5.96 13.39
CA ALA A 53 -5.12 6.50 12.03
C ALA A 53 -4.27 7.75 11.92
N GLN A 54 -3.96 8.14 10.70
CA GLN A 54 -3.26 9.39 10.41
C GLN A 54 -3.85 10.05 9.18
N LEU A 55 -4.26 11.30 9.35
CA LEU A 55 -4.65 12.19 8.27
C LEU A 55 -3.42 12.95 7.80
N THR A 56 -3.11 12.85 6.52
CA THR A 56 -2.09 13.64 5.82
C THR A 56 -2.83 14.76 5.10
N ILE A 57 -2.43 16.01 5.33
CA ILE A 57 -3.18 17.21 4.91
C ILE A 57 -2.25 18.11 4.10
N PRO A 58 -2.67 18.72 2.99
CA PRO A 58 -1.90 19.76 2.31
C PRO A 58 -1.57 20.90 3.28
N ALA A 59 -0.30 21.32 3.32
CA ALA A 59 0.10 22.48 4.10
C ALA A 59 -0.05 23.78 3.30
N ILE A 60 -0.15 23.67 1.99
CA ILE A 60 -0.32 24.75 1.02
C ILE A 60 -1.71 24.63 0.40
N GLY A 61 -2.33 25.76 0.07
CA GLY A 61 -3.68 25.82 -0.46
C GLY A 61 -4.74 26.08 0.62
N LYS A 62 -5.98 26.28 0.17
CA LYS A 62 -7.13 26.55 1.02
C LYS A 62 -8.13 25.40 0.94
N GLY A 63 -8.32 24.69 2.05
CA GLY A 63 -9.36 23.67 2.15
C GLY A 63 -10.79 24.22 2.13
N PRO A 64 -11.82 23.36 2.20
CA PRO A 64 -11.70 21.92 2.39
C PRO A 64 -11.20 21.19 1.13
N PHE A 65 -10.36 20.17 1.33
CA PHE A 65 -9.75 19.38 0.27
C PHE A 65 -10.56 18.13 -0.05
N PRO A 66 -10.49 17.58 -1.28
CA PRO A 66 -11.00 16.24 -1.55
C PRO A 66 -10.36 15.22 -0.60
N GLY A 67 -11.18 14.32 -0.06
CA GLY A 67 -10.75 13.28 0.86
C GLY A 67 -10.41 11.98 0.16
N VAL A 68 -9.37 11.28 0.61
CA VAL A 68 -9.01 9.94 0.14
C VAL A 68 -8.83 9.01 1.34
N LEU A 69 -9.53 7.86 1.34
CA LEU A 69 -9.29 6.78 2.28
C LEU A 69 -8.45 5.70 1.60
N ILE A 70 -7.34 5.28 2.23
CA ILE A 70 -6.56 4.12 1.78
C ILE A 70 -6.95 2.89 2.59
N ILE A 71 -7.38 1.81 1.91
CA ILE A 71 -7.71 0.51 2.47
C ILE A 71 -6.61 -0.48 2.10
N SER A 72 -5.93 -0.99 3.11
CA SER A 72 -4.75 -1.85 2.97
C SER A 72 -5.06 -3.26 2.45
N GLY A 73 -4.03 -3.93 1.92
CA GLY A 73 -4.03 -5.32 1.46
C GLY A 73 -4.18 -6.35 2.59
N SER A 74 -3.99 -7.64 2.30
CA SER A 74 -4.11 -8.74 3.26
C SER A 74 -3.03 -8.71 4.35
N GLY A 75 -3.29 -9.42 5.46
CA GLY A 75 -2.33 -9.57 6.56
C GLY A 75 -2.45 -8.51 7.64
N ALA A 76 -1.61 -8.64 8.66
CA ALA A 76 -1.50 -7.72 9.79
C ALA A 76 -0.74 -6.46 9.35
N GLN A 77 -1.44 -5.50 8.76
CA GLN A 77 -0.86 -4.29 8.20
C GLN A 77 -1.17 -3.07 9.07
N ASP A 78 -0.15 -2.25 9.28
CA ASP A 78 -0.30 -0.89 9.80
C ASP A 78 -0.82 0.08 8.72
N LYS A 79 -1.12 1.29 9.12
CA LYS A 79 -1.62 2.35 8.24
C LYS A 79 -0.68 2.69 7.08
N ASP A 80 0.61 2.43 7.23
CA ASP A 80 1.64 2.77 6.24
C ASP A 80 1.91 1.62 5.26
N GLY A 81 1.38 0.41 5.58
CA GLY A 81 1.62 -0.81 4.81
C GLY A 81 3.07 -1.25 4.89
N THR A 82 3.69 -1.12 6.06
CA THR A 82 5.11 -1.37 6.28
C THR A 82 5.55 -2.75 5.79
N VAL A 83 6.49 -2.79 4.86
CA VAL A 83 7.07 -4.01 4.27
C VAL A 83 8.57 -4.03 4.51
N GLY A 84 9.05 -5.18 4.96
CA GLY A 84 10.48 -5.39 5.23
C GLY A 84 10.80 -5.38 6.72
N PRO A 85 12.02 -5.78 7.06
CA PRO A 85 12.44 -5.83 8.45
C PRO A 85 12.63 -4.42 9.02
N VAL A 86 12.01 -4.14 10.15
CA VAL A 86 12.26 -2.95 10.95
C VAL A 86 13.49 -3.22 11.80
N HIS A 87 14.69 -2.96 11.29
CA HIS A 87 15.94 -3.09 12.02
C HIS A 87 16.50 -1.73 12.42
N LYS A 88 17.01 -1.62 13.64
CA LYS A 88 17.55 -0.36 14.19
C LYS A 88 18.70 0.24 13.37
N ASN A 89 19.41 -0.57 12.57
CA ASN A 89 20.54 -0.20 11.72
C ASN A 89 20.42 -0.81 10.30
N GLY A 90 19.22 -1.23 9.87
CA GLY A 90 18.95 -1.78 8.54
C GLY A 90 18.44 -0.71 7.57
N PRO A 91 18.19 -1.09 6.29
CA PRO A 91 17.52 -0.19 5.36
C PRO A 91 16.13 0.17 5.87
N GLU A 92 15.70 1.40 5.59
CA GLU A 92 14.35 1.85 5.94
C GLU A 92 13.29 0.93 5.31
N PRO A 93 12.26 0.54 6.08
CA PRO A 93 11.18 -0.28 5.55
C PRO A 93 10.41 0.50 4.49
N LEU A 94 9.88 -0.22 3.51
CA LEU A 94 8.98 0.36 2.52
C LEU A 94 7.62 0.65 3.15
N THR A 95 7.05 1.81 2.82
CA THR A 95 5.77 2.28 3.33
C THR A 95 4.87 2.73 2.18
N PRO A 96 4.37 1.81 1.34
CA PRO A 96 3.68 2.14 0.09
C PRO A 96 2.45 3.02 0.29
N TYR A 97 1.66 2.82 1.35
CA TYR A 97 0.49 3.67 1.57
C TYR A 97 0.85 5.07 2.06
N LEU A 98 1.94 5.22 2.82
CA LEU A 98 2.48 6.53 3.16
C LEU A 98 3.02 7.24 1.91
N GLN A 99 3.65 6.49 0.98
CA GLN A 99 4.13 7.04 -0.29
C GLN A 99 2.97 7.60 -1.13
N ILE A 100 1.87 6.86 -1.28
CA ILE A 100 0.65 7.35 -1.95
C ILE A 100 0.10 8.58 -1.23
N ALA A 101 -0.03 8.52 0.10
CA ALA A 101 -0.60 9.61 0.89
C ALA A 101 0.21 10.91 0.77
N ARG A 102 1.54 10.83 0.83
CA ARG A 102 2.43 11.98 0.63
C ARG A 102 2.27 12.57 -0.76
N TYR A 103 2.33 11.72 -1.79
CA TYR A 103 2.24 12.15 -3.18
C TYR A 103 0.93 12.91 -3.46
N LEU A 104 -0.20 12.39 -2.96
CA LEU A 104 -1.51 13.02 -3.13
C LEU A 104 -1.66 14.29 -2.27
N SER A 105 -1.16 14.26 -1.01
CA SER A 105 -1.32 15.43 -0.13
C SER A 105 -0.46 16.62 -0.53
N GLU A 106 0.70 16.39 -1.13
CA GLU A 106 1.49 17.44 -1.76
C GLU A 106 0.76 18.13 -2.93
N ARG A 107 -0.29 17.46 -3.45
CA ARG A 107 -1.06 17.87 -4.64
C ARG A 107 -2.52 18.17 -4.37
N GLY A 108 -2.89 18.41 -3.10
CA GLY A 108 -4.20 18.97 -2.78
C GLY A 108 -5.24 17.98 -2.24
N PHE A 109 -4.88 16.77 -1.90
CA PHE A 109 -5.78 15.80 -1.27
C PHE A 109 -5.52 15.65 0.23
N ALA A 110 -6.57 15.52 1.03
CA ALA A 110 -6.46 15.07 2.41
C ALA A 110 -6.60 13.54 2.45
N VAL A 111 -5.59 12.83 2.97
CA VAL A 111 -5.50 11.37 2.86
C VAL A 111 -5.50 10.71 4.24
N LEU A 112 -6.50 9.86 4.51
CA LEU A 112 -6.62 9.08 5.73
C LEU A 112 -6.10 7.65 5.51
N ARG A 113 -5.23 7.21 6.41
CA ARG A 113 -4.74 5.83 6.53
C ARG A 113 -4.96 5.35 7.96
N TYR A 114 -5.25 4.07 8.15
CA TYR A 114 -5.49 3.52 9.47
C TYR A 114 -4.88 2.12 9.64
N ASP A 115 -4.48 1.78 10.86
CA ASP A 115 -4.01 0.45 11.21
C ASP A 115 -5.20 -0.52 11.17
N LYS A 116 -5.01 -1.74 10.71
CA LYS A 116 -6.06 -2.75 10.83
C LYS A 116 -6.37 -3.03 12.29
N ARG A 117 -7.60 -3.45 12.57
CA ARG A 117 -8.02 -3.82 13.93
C ARG A 117 -7.06 -4.82 14.57
N GLY A 118 -6.69 -4.60 15.81
CA GLY A 118 -5.73 -5.42 16.55
C GLY A 118 -4.27 -5.23 16.13
N ILE A 119 -3.97 -4.27 15.24
CA ILE A 119 -2.61 -3.91 14.87
C ILE A 119 -2.25 -2.58 15.53
N GLY A 120 -1.13 -2.56 16.21
CA GLY A 120 -0.61 -1.39 16.91
C GLY A 120 0.71 -0.91 16.36
N ALA A 121 1.28 0.09 17.04
CA ALA A 121 2.58 0.64 16.68
C ALA A 121 3.66 -0.44 16.58
N ASN A 122 4.61 -0.24 15.66
CA ASN A 122 5.70 -1.19 15.38
C ASN A 122 5.22 -2.61 15.02
N LEU A 123 4.06 -2.72 14.37
CA LEU A 123 3.44 -3.99 13.96
C LEU A 123 3.17 -4.93 15.17
N THR A 124 2.90 -4.38 16.35
CA THR A 124 2.41 -5.18 17.47
C THR A 124 1.02 -5.72 17.15
N ILE A 125 0.75 -6.98 17.53
CA ILE A 125 -0.51 -7.66 17.22
C ILE A 125 -1.24 -8.03 18.50
N ASP A 126 -2.46 -7.52 18.66
CA ASP A 126 -3.41 -8.08 19.63
C ASP A 126 -4.06 -9.33 19.00
N HIS A 127 -3.55 -10.50 19.41
CA HIS A 127 -3.97 -11.78 18.84
C HIS A 127 -5.43 -12.11 19.09
N LYS A 128 -6.02 -11.59 20.17
CA LYS A 128 -7.43 -11.81 20.47
C LYS A 128 -8.33 -11.04 19.50
N ILE A 129 -7.99 -9.77 19.24
CA ILE A 129 -8.75 -8.94 18.29
C ILE A 129 -8.49 -9.44 16.86
N TRP A 130 -7.21 -9.55 16.47
CA TRP A 130 -6.81 -9.99 15.13
C TRP A 130 -7.36 -11.38 14.79
N GLY A 131 -7.20 -12.36 15.69
CA GLY A 131 -7.61 -13.74 15.48
C GLY A 131 -9.12 -13.95 15.35
N ASN A 132 -9.93 -13.08 15.92
CA ASN A 132 -11.39 -13.13 15.81
C ASN A 132 -11.97 -12.22 14.72
N SER A 133 -11.12 -11.48 14.00
CA SER A 133 -11.54 -10.59 12.93
C SER A 133 -12.07 -11.37 11.72
N THR A 134 -13.07 -10.82 11.06
CA THR A 134 -13.65 -11.32 9.82
C THR A 134 -13.50 -10.28 8.71
N ILE A 135 -13.73 -10.68 7.46
CA ILE A 135 -13.76 -9.73 6.35
C ILE A 135 -14.91 -8.70 6.50
N ASN A 136 -16.02 -9.10 7.10
CA ASN A 136 -17.14 -8.19 7.38
C ASN A 136 -16.76 -7.13 8.43
N ASP A 137 -15.96 -7.50 9.42
CA ASP A 137 -15.40 -6.52 10.35
C ASP A 137 -14.52 -5.49 9.64
N LEU A 138 -13.67 -5.93 8.70
CA LEU A 138 -12.80 -5.03 7.93
C LEU A 138 -13.61 -4.11 7.00
N ILE A 139 -14.71 -4.58 6.43
CA ILE A 139 -15.64 -3.75 5.65
C ILE A 139 -16.28 -2.68 6.56
N ASN A 140 -16.75 -3.07 7.75
CA ASN A 140 -17.34 -2.13 8.70
C ASN A 140 -16.32 -1.12 9.25
N ASP A 141 -15.06 -1.54 9.44
CA ASP A 141 -13.98 -0.63 9.83
C ASP A 141 -13.72 0.43 8.76
N ALA A 142 -13.71 0.03 7.49
CA ALA A 142 -13.53 0.96 6.38
C ALA A 142 -14.70 1.97 6.29
N LYS A 143 -15.95 1.55 6.55
CA LYS A 143 -17.11 2.46 6.64
C LYS A 143 -16.95 3.48 7.77
N LYS A 144 -16.47 3.04 8.94
CA LYS A 144 -16.19 3.95 10.07
C LYS A 144 -15.04 4.90 9.75
N ALA A 145 -14.00 4.42 9.06
CA ALA A 145 -12.89 5.26 8.64
C ALA A 145 -13.33 6.37 7.65
N ILE A 146 -14.25 6.06 6.72
CA ILE A 146 -14.83 7.08 5.82
C ILE A 146 -15.63 8.11 6.64
N ALA A 147 -16.46 7.67 7.56
CA ALA A 147 -17.24 8.59 8.40
C ALA A 147 -16.32 9.53 9.21
N VAL A 148 -15.20 9.00 9.75
CA VAL A 148 -14.19 9.82 10.43
C VAL A 148 -13.52 10.79 9.47
N LEU A 149 -13.19 10.36 8.25
CA LEU A 149 -12.61 11.24 7.23
C LEU A 149 -13.56 12.38 6.85
N ALA A 150 -14.84 12.08 6.63
CA ALA A 150 -15.86 13.07 6.25
C ALA A 150 -16.09 14.15 7.32
N LEU A 151 -15.83 13.83 8.59
CA LEU A 151 -15.98 14.75 9.71
C LEU A 151 -14.78 15.67 9.93
N GLN A 152 -13.68 15.48 9.18
CA GLN A 152 -12.49 16.33 9.38
C GLN A 152 -12.72 17.72 8.74
N PRO A 153 -12.40 18.81 9.46
CA PRO A 153 -12.67 20.17 8.99
C PRO A 153 -11.91 20.54 7.70
N GLU A 154 -10.82 19.84 7.40
CA GLU A 154 -10.04 20.06 6.18
C GLU A 154 -10.57 19.27 4.98
N VAL A 155 -11.56 18.40 5.16
CA VAL A 155 -12.08 17.49 4.13
C VAL A 155 -13.43 17.97 3.62
N ASP A 156 -13.57 17.96 2.30
CA ASP A 156 -14.86 18.13 1.66
C ASP A 156 -15.60 16.77 1.65
N PRO A 157 -16.66 16.60 2.44
CA PRO A 157 -17.36 15.32 2.55
C PRO A 157 -18.09 14.93 1.27
N THR A 158 -18.28 15.86 0.33
CA THR A 158 -18.94 15.60 -0.97
C THR A 158 -17.97 15.09 -2.03
N ARG A 159 -16.65 15.06 -1.73
CA ARG A 159 -15.57 14.70 -2.65
C ARG A 159 -14.65 13.62 -2.05
N ILE A 160 -15.24 12.51 -1.60
CA ILE A 160 -14.49 11.41 -0.99
C ILE A 160 -14.23 10.31 -2.02
N SER A 161 -12.98 9.86 -2.07
CA SER A 161 -12.53 8.74 -2.88
C SER A 161 -11.93 7.63 -2.00
N ILE A 162 -11.92 6.39 -2.49
CA ILE A 162 -11.27 5.25 -1.82
C ILE A 162 -10.17 4.71 -2.73
N ILE A 163 -9.00 4.43 -2.16
CA ILE A 163 -7.97 3.61 -2.78
C ILE A 163 -7.93 2.28 -2.05
N GLY A 164 -8.26 1.18 -2.72
CA GLY A 164 -8.17 -0.18 -2.19
C GLY A 164 -7.04 -0.95 -2.85
N HIS A 165 -6.12 -1.52 -2.04
CA HIS A 165 -5.04 -2.35 -2.55
C HIS A 165 -5.28 -3.83 -2.20
N SER A 166 -5.14 -4.76 -3.17
CA SER A 166 -5.22 -6.20 -2.94
C SER A 166 -6.54 -6.59 -2.21
N GLN A 167 -6.52 -7.03 -0.97
CA GLN A 167 -7.73 -7.25 -0.15
C GLN A 167 -8.62 -5.99 -0.09
N GLY A 168 -8.02 -4.80 -0.11
CA GLY A 168 -8.75 -3.53 -0.18
C GLY A 168 -9.64 -3.42 -1.41
N THR A 169 -9.31 -4.13 -2.51
CA THR A 169 -10.16 -4.18 -3.71
C THR A 169 -11.42 -5.04 -3.53
N ILE A 170 -11.45 -5.89 -2.51
CA ILE A 170 -12.66 -6.61 -2.07
C ILE A 170 -13.55 -5.69 -1.23
N ILE A 171 -12.93 -4.86 -0.40
CA ILE A 171 -13.60 -4.01 0.59
C ILE A 171 -14.17 -2.74 -0.07
N ALA A 172 -13.37 -2.04 -0.88
CA ALA A 172 -13.74 -0.75 -1.46
C ALA A 172 -15.06 -0.76 -2.26
N PRO A 173 -15.32 -1.73 -3.16
CA PRO A 173 -16.60 -1.81 -3.87
C PRO A 173 -17.79 -1.98 -2.92
N ARG A 174 -17.64 -2.76 -1.85
CA ARG A 174 -18.71 -3.00 -0.87
C ARG A 174 -19.04 -1.76 -0.06
N VAL A 175 -18.00 -0.97 0.26
CA VAL A 175 -18.19 0.32 0.92
C VAL A 175 -18.87 1.32 -0.03
N ALA A 176 -18.48 1.35 -1.31
CA ALA A 176 -19.07 2.24 -2.31
C ALA A 176 -20.54 1.89 -2.67
N ILE A 177 -20.93 0.61 -2.54
CA ILE A 177 -22.31 0.15 -2.75
C ILE A 177 -23.21 0.57 -1.58
N ASP A 178 -22.65 0.76 -0.39
CA ASP A 178 -23.43 1.16 0.76
C ASP A 178 -23.93 2.61 0.61
N ASN A 179 -25.24 2.78 0.52
CA ASN A 179 -25.87 4.09 0.32
C ASN A 179 -25.64 5.08 1.46
N SER A 180 -25.09 4.63 2.60
CA SER A 180 -24.75 5.50 3.73
C SER A 180 -23.46 6.31 3.50
N THR A 181 -22.67 5.95 2.48
CA THR A 181 -21.38 6.58 2.17
C THR A 181 -21.38 7.26 0.81
N GLU A 182 -21.13 8.56 0.77
CA GLU A 182 -21.03 9.32 -0.48
C GLU A 182 -19.64 9.17 -1.13
N VAL A 183 -19.32 7.96 -1.60
CA VAL A 183 -18.07 7.70 -2.30
C VAL A 183 -18.22 8.10 -3.77
N LYS A 184 -17.41 9.08 -4.19
CA LYS A 184 -17.41 9.57 -5.56
C LYS A 184 -16.54 8.75 -6.49
N ASN A 185 -15.41 8.24 -6.00
CA ASN A 185 -14.47 7.50 -6.82
C ASN A 185 -13.88 6.32 -6.04
N ILE A 186 -13.57 5.25 -6.76
CA ILE A 186 -12.77 4.14 -6.24
C ILE A 186 -11.58 3.85 -7.17
N VAL A 187 -10.40 3.68 -6.57
CA VAL A 187 -9.18 3.23 -7.24
C VAL A 187 -8.86 1.84 -6.70
N LEU A 188 -8.83 0.85 -7.57
CA LEU A 188 -8.58 -0.55 -7.22
C LEU A 188 -7.20 -0.97 -7.74
N MET A 189 -6.28 -1.29 -6.83
CA MET A 189 -4.89 -1.61 -7.11
C MET A 189 -4.59 -3.07 -6.77
N GLY A 190 -4.10 -3.87 -7.75
CA GLY A 190 -3.88 -5.32 -7.54
C GLY A 190 -5.21 -6.04 -7.31
N ILE A 191 -5.97 -6.20 -8.37
CA ILE A 191 -7.42 -6.43 -8.37
C ILE A 191 -7.78 -7.87 -8.03
N VAL A 192 -8.81 -8.04 -7.20
CA VAL A 192 -9.50 -9.31 -6.97
C VAL A 192 -10.90 -9.23 -7.60
N ALA A 193 -11.15 -9.94 -8.68
CA ALA A 193 -12.41 -9.92 -9.41
C ALA A 193 -13.25 -11.17 -9.21
N SER A 194 -12.65 -12.34 -9.45
CA SER A 194 -13.31 -13.65 -9.45
C SER A 194 -13.45 -14.25 -8.04
N SER A 195 -13.73 -15.54 -7.98
CA SER A 195 -13.86 -16.30 -6.73
C SER A 195 -12.61 -16.13 -5.85
N ILE A 196 -12.83 -15.66 -4.63
CA ILE A 196 -11.75 -15.48 -3.65
C ILE A 196 -11.16 -16.84 -3.25
N ARG A 197 -11.99 -17.89 -3.23
CA ARG A 197 -11.54 -19.24 -2.96
C ARG A 197 -10.52 -19.71 -3.99
N ASP A 198 -10.79 -19.46 -5.27
CA ASP A 198 -9.90 -19.86 -6.37
C ASP A 198 -8.61 -19.04 -6.36
N LEU A 199 -8.71 -17.73 -6.06
CA LEU A 199 -7.53 -16.88 -5.92
C LEU A 199 -6.64 -17.32 -4.76
N ILE A 200 -7.20 -17.66 -3.60
CA ILE A 200 -6.42 -18.20 -2.48
C ILE A 200 -5.80 -19.55 -2.81
N TYR A 201 -6.51 -20.42 -3.59
CA TYR A 201 -5.92 -21.65 -4.10
C TYR A 201 -4.73 -21.37 -5.03
N LEU A 202 -4.89 -20.44 -5.96
CA LEU A 202 -3.79 -19.99 -6.83
C LEU A 202 -2.58 -19.56 -6.00
N GLN A 203 -2.78 -18.70 -5.02
CA GLN A 203 -1.69 -18.13 -4.18
C GLN A 203 -1.04 -19.16 -3.26
N ARG A 204 -1.79 -20.13 -2.74
CA ARG A 204 -1.32 -21.07 -1.72
C ARG A 204 -0.88 -22.41 -2.27
N VAL A 205 -1.35 -22.78 -3.46
CA VAL A 205 -1.08 -24.08 -4.07
C VAL A 205 -0.44 -23.92 -5.45
N SER A 206 -1.14 -23.31 -6.41
CA SER A 206 -0.71 -23.34 -7.82
C SER A 206 0.58 -22.56 -8.04
N LEU A 207 0.67 -21.32 -7.55
CA LEU A 207 1.85 -20.45 -7.71
C LEU A 207 3.11 -21.02 -7.03
N PRO A 208 3.06 -21.53 -5.79
CA PRO A 208 4.19 -22.20 -5.18
C PRO A 208 4.67 -23.44 -5.92
N LEU A 209 3.74 -24.25 -6.44
CA LEU A 209 4.08 -25.43 -7.26
C LEU A 209 4.74 -25.01 -8.57
N GLU A 210 4.16 -24.04 -9.28
CA GLU A 210 4.75 -23.52 -10.51
C GLU A 210 6.18 -22.98 -10.29
N TYR A 211 6.40 -22.29 -9.18
CA TYR A 211 7.74 -21.81 -8.81
C TYR A 211 8.72 -22.96 -8.56
N VAL A 212 8.29 -23.97 -7.82
CA VAL A 212 9.12 -25.15 -7.52
C VAL A 212 9.47 -25.89 -8.80
N GLU A 213 8.50 -26.12 -9.67
CA GLU A 213 8.66 -26.88 -10.92
C GLU A 213 9.50 -26.12 -11.96
N LYS A 214 9.25 -24.81 -12.15
CA LYS A 214 9.88 -24.04 -13.23
C LYS A 214 11.20 -23.38 -12.81
N VAL A 215 11.37 -23.06 -11.53
CA VAL A 215 12.51 -22.27 -11.06
C VAL A 215 13.52 -23.09 -10.25
N LEU A 216 13.04 -24.00 -9.40
CA LEU A 216 13.91 -24.78 -8.52
C LEU A 216 14.29 -26.14 -9.12
N ASP A 217 13.34 -26.84 -9.73
CA ASP A 217 13.58 -28.13 -10.41
C ASP A 217 13.92 -27.95 -11.91
N LYS A 218 14.99 -27.23 -12.20
CA LYS A 218 15.43 -26.91 -13.56
C LYS A 218 15.67 -28.15 -14.44
N ASN A 219 15.99 -29.27 -13.83
CA ASN A 219 16.30 -30.51 -14.52
C ASN A 219 15.06 -31.43 -14.64
N HIS A 220 13.89 -31.00 -14.21
CA HIS A 220 12.64 -31.76 -14.25
C HIS A 220 12.74 -33.14 -13.60
N THR A 221 13.44 -33.22 -12.48
CA THR A 221 13.64 -34.47 -11.72
C THR A 221 12.45 -34.85 -10.85
N GLY A 222 11.52 -33.93 -10.62
CA GLY A 222 10.42 -34.06 -9.66
C GLY A 222 10.89 -33.97 -8.20
N LEU A 223 12.16 -33.58 -7.98
CA LEU A 223 12.78 -33.53 -6.65
C LEU A 223 13.40 -32.15 -6.40
N ILE A 224 13.27 -31.64 -5.20
CA ILE A 224 13.99 -30.43 -4.76
C ILE A 224 14.72 -30.73 -3.44
N SER A 225 15.86 -30.09 -3.24
CA SER A 225 16.62 -30.25 -2.01
C SER A 225 16.03 -29.42 -0.86
N ILE A 226 16.14 -29.92 0.38
CA ILE A 226 15.80 -29.17 1.59
C ILE A 226 16.57 -27.85 1.65
N GLN A 227 17.80 -27.81 1.13
CA GLN A 227 18.60 -26.60 1.06
C GLN A 227 17.99 -25.55 0.14
N GLN A 228 17.41 -25.93 -1.01
CA GLN A 228 16.71 -24.98 -1.89
C GLN A 228 15.49 -24.37 -1.19
N ILE A 229 14.71 -25.19 -0.46
CA ILE A 229 13.58 -24.70 0.33
C ILE A 229 14.06 -23.78 1.46
N SER A 230 15.13 -24.13 2.18
CA SER A 230 15.65 -23.35 3.30
C SER A 230 16.12 -21.96 2.90
N LYS A 231 16.56 -21.78 1.67
CA LYS A 231 16.98 -20.48 1.09
C LYS A 231 15.82 -19.64 0.55
N ASN A 232 14.62 -20.22 0.40
CA ASN A 232 13.47 -19.52 -0.19
C ASN A 232 12.46 -19.13 0.90
N SER A 233 12.34 -17.84 1.18
CA SER A 233 11.45 -17.31 2.24
C SER A 233 9.97 -17.61 2.00
N MET A 234 9.51 -17.57 0.75
CA MET A 234 8.11 -17.86 0.39
C MET A 234 7.79 -19.34 0.64
N LEU A 235 8.64 -20.26 0.17
CA LEU A 235 8.44 -21.70 0.42
C LEU A 235 8.54 -22.05 1.89
N ARG A 236 9.46 -21.42 2.64
CA ARG A 236 9.52 -21.59 4.10
C ARG A 236 8.19 -21.24 4.75
N LEU A 237 7.63 -20.07 4.41
CA LEU A 237 6.34 -19.64 4.95
C LEU A 237 5.21 -20.61 4.60
N LEU A 238 5.21 -21.14 3.38
CA LEU A 238 4.15 -22.03 2.89
C LEU A 238 4.31 -23.48 3.34
N LEU A 239 5.53 -23.98 3.53
CA LEU A 239 5.81 -25.39 3.86
C LEU A 239 6.07 -25.65 5.35
N ILE A 240 6.39 -24.62 6.15
CA ILE A 240 6.63 -24.77 7.58
C ILE A 240 5.32 -24.63 8.35
N PRO A 241 5.02 -25.53 9.30
CA PRO A 241 3.84 -25.39 10.15
C PRO A 241 3.85 -24.04 10.86
N SER A 242 2.73 -23.42 10.87
CA SER A 242 2.57 -22.10 11.43
C SER A 242 2.92 -22.01 12.91
N SER A 243 2.78 -23.09 13.69
CA SER A 243 3.19 -23.14 15.10
C SER A 243 4.70 -22.90 15.33
N ILE A 244 5.51 -23.12 14.29
CA ILE A 244 6.96 -22.91 14.33
C ILE A 244 7.44 -21.87 13.31
N ALA A 245 6.55 -21.39 12.43
CA ALA A 245 6.89 -20.43 11.38
C ALA A 245 7.51 -19.14 11.92
N LEU A 246 7.05 -18.64 13.08
CA LEU A 246 7.61 -17.42 13.70
C LEU A 246 9.08 -17.61 14.11
N THR A 247 9.46 -18.78 14.61
CA THR A 247 10.87 -19.07 14.95
C THR A 247 11.73 -19.02 13.69
N PHE A 248 11.23 -19.57 12.57
CA PHE A 248 11.95 -19.61 11.31
C PHE A 248 11.95 -18.26 10.55
N LEU A 249 10.93 -17.42 10.74
CA LEU A 249 10.91 -16.07 10.16
C LEU A 249 11.87 -15.11 10.88
N ARG A 250 12.17 -15.39 12.16
CA ARG A 250 13.07 -14.55 12.98
C ARG A 250 14.53 -14.96 12.89
N THR A 251 14.85 -16.13 12.34
CA THR A 251 16.22 -16.58 12.17
C THR A 251 16.65 -16.51 10.71
N ASN A 252 17.87 -15.99 10.51
CA ASN A 252 18.57 -16.07 9.23
C ASN A 252 19.52 -17.28 9.21
N ASP A 253 19.58 -18.08 10.29
CA ASP A 253 20.41 -19.29 10.35
C ASP A 253 19.79 -20.39 9.50
N THR A 254 20.41 -20.61 8.33
CA THR A 254 19.98 -21.62 7.36
C THR A 254 20.09 -23.05 7.90
N ASN A 255 20.95 -23.31 8.90
CA ASN A 255 21.08 -24.64 9.51
C ASN A 255 19.90 -24.95 10.42
N VAL A 256 19.47 -23.99 11.25
CA VAL A 256 18.27 -24.12 12.10
C VAL A 256 17.04 -24.38 11.23
N ILE A 257 16.95 -23.67 10.11
CA ILE A 257 15.85 -23.83 9.15
C ILE A 257 15.91 -25.21 8.49
N LYS A 258 17.08 -25.63 8.05
CA LYS A 258 17.31 -26.95 7.44
C LYS A 258 16.92 -28.09 8.40
N ASP A 259 17.40 -28.07 9.65
CA ASP A 259 17.08 -29.06 10.66
C ASP A 259 15.56 -29.13 10.94
N GLY A 260 14.89 -27.99 10.97
CA GLY A 260 13.45 -27.95 11.12
C GLY A 260 12.70 -28.54 9.95
N LEU A 261 13.15 -28.27 8.71
CA LEU A 261 12.57 -28.86 7.50
C LEU A 261 12.84 -30.37 7.45
N GLU A 262 14.04 -30.82 7.81
CA GLU A 262 14.37 -32.24 7.90
C GLU A 262 13.44 -32.96 8.88
N LYS A 263 13.13 -32.40 10.05
CA LYS A 263 12.16 -32.96 11.00
C LYS A 263 10.73 -33.04 10.43
N ILE A 264 10.30 -32.02 9.64
CA ILE A 264 8.98 -32.01 9.01
C ILE A 264 8.87 -33.13 7.95
N PHE A 265 9.95 -33.38 7.23
CA PHE A 265 10.00 -34.31 6.12
C PHE A 265 10.73 -35.66 6.45
N ALA A 266 11.33 -35.80 7.65
CA ALA A 266 12.23 -36.90 8.03
C ALA A 266 11.70 -38.32 7.79
N ASN A 267 10.37 -38.51 7.89
CA ASN A 267 9.75 -39.82 7.67
C ASN A 267 9.17 -39.99 6.25
N LYS A 268 9.49 -39.10 5.30
CA LYS A 268 8.85 -39.01 4.01
C LYS A 268 9.83 -38.96 2.83
N THR A 269 11.12 -38.85 3.06
CA THR A 269 12.10 -38.74 1.98
C THR A 269 12.66 -40.12 1.63
N ASN A 270 12.40 -40.59 0.41
CA ASN A 270 13.03 -41.83 -0.12
C ASN A 270 14.50 -41.59 -0.52
N VAL A 271 14.92 -40.30 -0.64
CA VAL A 271 16.29 -39.91 -0.96
C VAL A 271 16.72 -38.85 0.07
N ALA A 272 17.82 -39.13 0.79
CA ALA A 272 18.32 -38.25 1.86
C ALA A 272 18.53 -36.81 1.36
N GLY A 273 17.87 -35.84 2.00
CA GLY A 273 17.99 -34.40 1.71
C GLY A 273 17.18 -33.90 0.52
N TYR A 274 16.37 -34.75 -0.15
CA TYR A 274 15.48 -34.36 -1.24
C TYR A 274 14.02 -34.64 -0.91
N ILE A 275 13.12 -33.84 -1.48
CA ILE A 275 11.68 -33.89 -1.28
C ILE A 275 10.99 -34.00 -2.65
N SER A 276 10.05 -34.94 -2.79
CA SER A 276 9.24 -35.07 -4.00
C SER A 276 8.21 -33.97 -4.12
N ILE A 277 8.17 -33.32 -5.28
CA ILE A 277 7.19 -32.27 -5.60
C ILE A 277 5.78 -32.88 -5.58
N GLU A 278 5.55 -33.95 -6.36
CA GLU A 278 4.20 -34.55 -6.54
C GLU A 278 3.72 -35.26 -5.28
N HIS A 279 4.60 -36.03 -4.59
CA HIS A 279 4.17 -36.89 -3.49
C HIS A 279 4.25 -36.25 -2.10
N GLN A 280 4.95 -35.12 -1.95
CA GLN A 280 5.17 -34.52 -0.64
C GLN A 280 4.81 -33.02 -0.58
N ILE A 281 5.28 -32.20 -1.54
CA ILE A 281 5.03 -30.75 -1.51
C ILE A 281 3.57 -30.47 -1.88
N LYS A 282 3.13 -30.94 -3.03
CA LYS A 282 1.78 -30.71 -3.54
C LYS A 282 0.68 -31.15 -2.57
N PRO A 283 0.69 -32.40 -2.02
CA PRO A 283 -0.31 -32.79 -1.03
C PRO A 283 -0.27 -31.97 0.26
N LEU A 284 0.92 -31.52 0.68
CA LEU A 284 1.05 -30.66 1.84
C LEU A 284 0.42 -29.28 1.62
N LEU A 285 0.65 -28.67 0.47
CA LEU A 285 0.06 -27.38 0.11
C LEU A 285 -1.47 -27.47 0.01
N ILE A 286 -1.98 -28.50 -0.68
CA ILE A 286 -3.44 -28.75 -0.81
C ILE A 286 -4.06 -28.93 0.58
N LYS A 287 -3.51 -29.82 1.40
CA LYS A 287 -4.00 -30.04 2.77
C LYS A 287 -4.03 -28.77 3.62
N ARG A 288 -3.04 -27.90 3.47
CA ARG A 288 -3.01 -26.61 4.17
C ARG A 288 -4.09 -25.66 3.68
N TYR A 289 -4.28 -25.59 2.38
CA TYR A 289 -5.35 -24.80 1.79
C TYR A 289 -6.74 -25.29 2.30
N GLU A 290 -7.00 -26.58 2.26
CA GLU A 290 -8.25 -27.17 2.74
C GLU A 290 -8.50 -26.88 4.23
N ASN A 291 -7.42 -26.84 5.02
CA ASN A 291 -7.50 -26.56 6.43
C ASN A 291 -7.72 -25.07 6.78
N LEU A 292 -7.58 -24.14 5.83
CA LEU A 292 -7.72 -22.69 6.13
C LEU A 292 -9.05 -22.33 6.81
N SER A 293 -10.14 -22.98 6.42
CA SER A 293 -11.47 -22.72 6.96
C SER A 293 -11.92 -23.69 8.06
N SER A 294 -11.13 -24.73 8.37
CA SER A 294 -11.55 -25.85 9.23
C SER A 294 -11.04 -25.76 10.68
N PHE A 295 -9.95 -25.02 10.94
CA PHE A 295 -9.39 -24.92 12.29
C PHE A 295 -10.28 -24.10 13.23
N SER A 296 -10.33 -24.49 14.52
CA SER A 296 -10.91 -23.65 15.55
C SER A 296 -10.05 -22.43 15.83
N SER A 297 -10.67 -21.33 16.27
CA SER A 297 -9.99 -20.06 16.58
C SER A 297 -8.85 -20.19 17.58
N SER A 298 -8.90 -21.20 18.48
CA SER A 298 -7.86 -21.47 19.48
C SER A 298 -6.52 -21.95 18.88
N LYS A 299 -6.48 -22.32 17.59
CA LYS A 299 -5.28 -22.81 16.90
C LYS A 299 -4.76 -21.86 15.84
N CYS A 300 -5.23 -20.61 15.82
CA CYS A 300 -4.77 -19.69 14.83
C CYS A 300 -3.41 -19.10 15.16
N ASN A 301 -2.68 -18.83 14.11
CA ASN A 301 -1.34 -18.27 14.20
C ASN A 301 -1.32 -16.77 14.17
N MET A 302 -0.24 -16.27 14.74
CA MET A 302 0.05 -14.88 14.96
C MET A 302 0.22 -14.04 13.68
N VAL A 303 0.47 -14.64 12.52
CA VAL A 303 0.80 -13.93 11.27
C VAL A 303 -0.32 -14.02 10.24
N GLU A 304 -1.08 -15.12 10.26
CA GLU A 304 -2.19 -15.35 9.32
C GLU A 304 -3.55 -15.10 10.00
N TYR A 305 -4.54 -14.85 9.18
CA TYR A 305 -5.92 -14.84 9.65
C TYR A 305 -6.35 -16.22 10.17
N CYS A 306 -7.25 -16.22 11.14
CA CYS A 306 -7.82 -17.44 11.65
C CYS A 306 -8.90 -18.03 10.71
N SER A 307 -9.30 -19.25 10.98
CA SER A 307 -10.33 -19.95 10.17
C SER A 307 -11.67 -19.21 10.12
N VAL A 308 -12.02 -18.46 11.15
CA VAL A 308 -13.24 -17.63 11.15
C VAL A 308 -13.18 -16.59 10.03
N TYR A 309 -12.01 -16.00 9.81
CA TYR A 309 -11.78 -15.09 8.71
C TYR A 309 -11.96 -15.76 7.34
N TYR A 310 -11.31 -16.90 7.11
CA TYR A 310 -11.40 -17.62 5.84
C TYR A 310 -12.82 -18.13 5.56
N ARG A 311 -13.57 -18.61 6.58
CA ARG A 311 -14.97 -18.95 6.42
C ARG A 311 -15.81 -17.79 5.93
N ALA A 312 -15.67 -16.64 6.58
CA ALA A 312 -16.35 -15.42 6.18
C ALA A 312 -15.92 -14.94 4.78
N LEU A 313 -14.62 -14.97 4.49
CA LEU A 313 -14.06 -14.55 3.20
C LEU A 313 -14.58 -15.44 2.06
N PHE A 314 -14.59 -16.75 2.26
CA PHE A 314 -15.04 -17.71 1.24
C PHE A 314 -16.56 -17.72 1.01
N SER A 315 -17.33 -17.11 1.91
CA SER A 315 -18.78 -16.90 1.74
C SER A 315 -19.14 -15.62 1.01
N LEU A 316 -18.16 -14.72 0.78
CA LEU A 316 -18.41 -13.49 0.03
C LEU A 316 -18.68 -13.77 -1.46
N LEU A 317 -19.64 -13.05 -2.01
CA LEU A 317 -19.84 -13.02 -3.46
C LEU A 317 -18.58 -12.39 -4.12
N PRO A 318 -18.15 -12.89 -5.29
CA PRO A 318 -17.09 -12.27 -6.07
C PRO A 318 -17.40 -10.81 -6.44
N ASN A 319 -16.37 -9.99 -6.65
CA ASN A 319 -16.57 -8.64 -7.14
C ASN A 319 -17.30 -8.61 -8.49
N LEU A 320 -17.05 -9.58 -9.36
CA LEU A 320 -17.80 -9.75 -10.63
C LEU A 320 -19.31 -9.82 -10.44
N SER A 321 -19.79 -10.36 -9.30
CA SER A 321 -21.23 -10.48 -9.02
C SER A 321 -21.84 -9.19 -8.45
N ILE A 322 -21.04 -8.30 -7.86
CA ILE A 322 -21.54 -7.13 -7.13
C ILE A 322 -21.20 -5.80 -7.78
N ILE A 323 -20.17 -5.75 -8.64
CA ILE A 323 -19.62 -4.49 -9.15
C ILE A 323 -20.67 -3.65 -9.92
N GLY A 324 -21.66 -4.31 -10.52
CA GLY A 324 -22.77 -3.65 -11.20
C GLY A 324 -23.71 -2.87 -10.27
N ASN A 325 -23.62 -3.08 -8.95
CA ASN A 325 -24.43 -2.38 -7.95
C ASN A 325 -23.79 -1.06 -7.50
N ILE A 326 -22.55 -0.76 -7.93
CA ILE A 326 -21.94 0.55 -7.70
C ILE A 326 -22.72 1.61 -8.46
N SER A 327 -22.91 2.77 -7.83
CA SER A 327 -23.58 3.91 -8.46
C SER A 327 -22.95 4.26 -9.80
N LYS A 328 -23.74 4.51 -10.81
CA LYS A 328 -23.27 4.95 -12.13
C LYS A 328 -22.56 6.32 -12.11
N SER A 329 -22.71 7.06 -11.03
CA SER A 329 -22.00 8.33 -10.78
C SER A 329 -20.66 8.17 -10.06
N THR A 330 -20.28 6.94 -9.65
CA THR A 330 -19.00 6.67 -9.00
C THR A 330 -17.96 6.31 -10.05
N GLY A 331 -16.90 7.10 -10.19
CA GLY A 331 -15.77 6.77 -11.07
C GLY A 331 -14.98 5.57 -10.57
N ILE A 332 -14.47 4.73 -11.48
CA ILE A 332 -13.72 3.50 -11.16
C ILE A 332 -12.42 3.46 -11.93
N LEU A 333 -11.29 3.53 -11.21
CA LEU A 333 -9.95 3.31 -11.78
C LEU A 333 -9.45 1.93 -11.38
N LEU A 334 -9.06 1.13 -12.37
CA LEU A 334 -8.49 -0.21 -12.21
C LEU A 334 -6.99 -0.16 -12.52
N LEU A 335 -6.15 -0.61 -11.59
CA LEU A 335 -4.69 -0.64 -11.77
C LEU A 335 -4.14 -2.03 -11.47
N ASN A 336 -3.32 -2.59 -12.35
CA ASN A 336 -2.67 -3.89 -12.12
C ASN A 336 -1.27 -3.95 -12.75
N GLY A 337 -0.32 -4.53 -12.01
CA GLY A 337 0.96 -4.91 -12.58
C GLY A 337 0.83 -6.18 -13.44
N GLU A 338 1.48 -6.23 -14.60
CA GLU A 338 1.41 -7.41 -15.48
C GLU A 338 2.22 -8.60 -14.92
N ASN A 339 3.19 -8.34 -14.05
CA ASN A 339 3.95 -9.36 -13.33
C ASN A 339 3.37 -9.64 -11.91
N ASP A 340 2.16 -9.18 -11.63
CA ASP A 340 1.48 -9.48 -10.37
C ASP A 340 1.05 -10.95 -10.33
N SER A 341 1.73 -11.75 -9.54
CA SER A 341 1.40 -13.17 -9.35
C SER A 341 0.42 -13.43 -8.22
N LEU A 342 0.20 -12.45 -7.33
CA LEU A 342 -0.77 -12.60 -6.23
C LEU A 342 -2.20 -12.30 -6.69
N THR A 343 -2.36 -11.28 -7.51
CA THR A 343 -3.62 -10.95 -8.19
C THR A 343 -3.32 -10.75 -9.67
N PRO A 344 -3.29 -11.86 -10.44
CA PRO A 344 -2.89 -11.82 -11.85
C PRO A 344 -3.70 -10.81 -12.65
N VAL A 345 -3.06 -10.19 -13.65
CA VAL A 345 -3.64 -9.11 -14.47
C VAL A 345 -4.96 -9.51 -15.15
N GLU A 346 -5.20 -10.80 -15.35
CA GLU A 346 -6.45 -11.35 -15.84
C GLU A 346 -7.65 -11.00 -14.93
N GLN A 347 -7.43 -10.84 -13.63
CA GLN A 347 -8.46 -10.37 -12.70
C GLN A 347 -8.91 -8.94 -13.05
N ALA A 348 -7.97 -8.09 -13.44
CA ALA A 348 -8.28 -6.73 -13.88
C ALA A 348 -9.06 -6.72 -15.19
N PHE A 349 -8.67 -7.53 -16.17
CA PHE A 349 -9.40 -7.67 -17.43
C PHE A 349 -10.83 -8.19 -17.23
N LEU A 350 -11.02 -9.20 -16.37
CA LEU A 350 -12.35 -9.70 -16.03
C LEU A 350 -13.24 -8.62 -15.41
N LEU A 351 -12.69 -7.80 -14.49
CA LEU A 351 -13.47 -6.73 -13.86
C LEU A 351 -13.78 -5.60 -14.84
N GLN A 352 -12.83 -5.22 -15.70
CA GLN A 352 -13.03 -4.26 -16.79
C GLN A 352 -14.13 -4.73 -17.74
N GLN A 353 -14.07 -5.98 -18.20
CA GLN A 353 -15.10 -6.58 -19.05
C GLN A 353 -16.47 -6.50 -18.36
N LYS A 354 -16.53 -6.86 -17.07
CA LYS A 354 -17.79 -6.84 -16.32
C LYS A 354 -18.38 -5.44 -16.20
N LEU A 355 -17.55 -4.41 -15.96
CA LEU A 355 -17.99 -3.01 -15.94
C LEU A 355 -18.55 -2.56 -17.28
N THR A 356 -17.94 -2.97 -18.39
CA THR A 356 -18.46 -2.75 -19.75
C THR A 356 -19.79 -3.46 -19.96
N GLU A 357 -19.93 -4.73 -19.60
CA GLU A 357 -21.16 -5.53 -19.70
C GLU A 357 -22.33 -4.89 -18.95
N VAL A 358 -22.10 -4.34 -17.77
CA VAL A 358 -23.13 -3.66 -16.98
C VAL A 358 -23.31 -2.18 -17.37
N ASN A 359 -22.68 -1.73 -18.45
CA ASN A 359 -22.72 -0.36 -18.95
C ASN A 359 -22.38 0.66 -17.86
N HIS A 360 -21.27 0.46 -17.12
CA HIS A 360 -20.78 1.47 -16.18
C HIS A 360 -20.13 2.59 -16.98
N PRO A 361 -20.60 3.88 -16.86
CA PRO A 361 -20.20 4.94 -17.79
C PRO A 361 -18.76 5.43 -17.58
N ASP A 362 -18.24 5.32 -16.35
CA ASP A 362 -16.96 5.92 -15.95
C ASP A 362 -16.07 4.86 -15.30
N HIS A 363 -15.27 4.17 -16.13
CA HIS A 363 -14.29 3.21 -15.67
C HIS A 363 -13.11 3.13 -16.63
N VAL A 364 -11.90 3.04 -16.06
CA VAL A 364 -10.62 2.96 -16.79
C VAL A 364 -9.77 1.85 -16.21
N LEU A 365 -9.10 1.08 -17.08
CA LEU A 365 -8.07 0.12 -16.70
C LEU A 365 -6.69 0.60 -17.21
N ILE A 366 -5.71 0.61 -16.33
CA ILE A 366 -4.30 0.80 -16.68
C ILE A 366 -3.51 -0.42 -16.19
N THR A 367 -2.78 -1.08 -17.08
CA THR A 367 -1.84 -2.14 -16.74
C THR A 367 -0.40 -1.66 -16.87
N TYR A 368 0.49 -2.24 -16.07
CA TYR A 368 1.87 -1.79 -15.99
C TYR A 368 2.82 -2.94 -16.30
N PRO A 369 3.49 -2.92 -17.46
CA PRO A 369 4.51 -3.89 -17.81
C PRO A 369 5.62 -3.96 -16.75
N ASN A 370 6.11 -5.16 -16.46
CA ASN A 370 7.20 -5.40 -15.52
C ASN A 370 6.97 -4.96 -14.07
N LEU A 371 5.76 -4.55 -13.69
CA LEU A 371 5.42 -4.26 -12.29
C LEU A 371 4.73 -5.45 -11.64
N GLY A 372 5.06 -5.69 -10.36
CA GLY A 372 4.44 -6.69 -9.50
C GLY A 372 3.32 -6.11 -8.63
N HIS A 373 2.92 -6.86 -7.60
CA HIS A 373 1.76 -6.60 -6.74
C HIS A 373 1.77 -5.25 -6.01
N LEU A 374 2.95 -4.73 -5.64
CA LEU A 374 3.10 -3.43 -4.97
C LEU A 374 3.58 -2.33 -5.95
N PHE A 375 3.41 -2.53 -7.25
CA PHE A 375 3.72 -1.55 -8.29
C PHE A 375 5.18 -1.07 -8.31
N TYR A 376 6.10 -1.95 -7.96
CA TYR A 376 7.54 -1.80 -8.20
C TYR A 376 8.00 -2.78 -9.28
N SER A 377 9.15 -2.51 -9.90
CA SER A 377 9.74 -3.40 -10.89
C SER A 377 10.04 -4.76 -10.26
N SER A 378 9.37 -5.79 -10.72
CA SER A 378 9.44 -7.13 -10.17
C SER A 378 9.26 -8.17 -11.27
N SER A 379 9.94 -9.31 -11.12
CA SER A 379 9.58 -10.51 -11.87
C SER A 379 8.26 -11.09 -11.32
N ARG A 380 7.65 -11.98 -12.08
CA ARG A 380 6.48 -12.77 -11.65
C ARG A 380 6.69 -13.45 -10.27
N TRP A 381 7.93 -13.73 -9.90
CA TRP A 381 8.26 -14.48 -8.68
C TRP A 381 8.52 -13.59 -7.46
N MET A 382 8.27 -12.30 -7.53
CA MET A 382 8.38 -11.35 -6.42
C MET A 382 9.74 -11.44 -5.66
N THR A 383 10.82 -11.52 -6.42
CA THR A 383 12.18 -11.69 -5.86
C THR A 383 12.80 -10.38 -5.37
N THR A 384 12.19 -9.25 -5.69
CA THR A 384 12.67 -7.91 -5.35
C THR A 384 11.55 -7.10 -4.68
N TYR A 385 11.93 -6.10 -3.89
CA TYR A 385 11.03 -5.13 -3.28
C TYR A 385 11.54 -3.72 -3.56
N GLY A 386 10.63 -2.77 -3.73
CA GLY A 386 10.95 -1.39 -4.00
C GLY A 386 9.77 -0.45 -3.76
N PRO A 387 9.99 0.87 -3.90
CA PRO A 387 8.92 1.84 -3.81
C PRO A 387 7.99 1.74 -5.03
N ILE A 388 6.75 2.18 -4.86
CA ILE A 388 5.81 2.34 -5.97
C ILE A 388 6.44 3.27 -7.02
N GLN A 389 6.33 2.89 -8.29
CA GLN A 389 6.87 3.68 -9.39
C GLN A 389 6.16 5.04 -9.49
N GLN A 390 6.93 6.09 -9.76
CA GLN A 390 6.43 7.47 -9.76
C GLN A 390 5.30 7.69 -10.78
N TYR A 391 5.37 7.03 -11.94
CA TYR A 391 4.33 7.15 -12.96
C TYR A 391 3.00 6.52 -12.52
N VAL A 392 3.01 5.46 -11.69
CA VAL A 392 1.78 4.89 -11.09
C VAL A 392 1.13 5.90 -10.15
N LEU A 393 1.93 6.59 -9.31
CA LEU A 393 1.44 7.64 -8.44
C LEU A 393 0.88 8.83 -9.23
N ALA A 394 1.52 9.17 -10.36
CA ALA A 394 1.07 10.22 -11.26
C ALA A 394 -0.27 9.87 -11.92
N ASP A 395 -0.45 8.63 -12.38
CA ASP A 395 -1.70 8.17 -12.97
C ASP A 395 -2.85 8.19 -11.94
N ILE A 396 -2.61 7.74 -10.70
CA ILE A 396 -3.59 7.83 -9.60
C ILE A 396 -3.98 9.29 -9.37
N TYR A 397 -2.99 10.18 -9.27
CA TYR A 397 -3.24 11.60 -9.04
C TYR A 397 -4.02 12.23 -10.19
N SER A 398 -3.56 12.09 -11.43
CA SER A 398 -4.17 12.71 -12.60
C SER A 398 -5.63 12.28 -12.80
N TRP A 399 -5.90 10.98 -12.53
CA TRP A 399 -7.25 10.48 -12.60
C TRP A 399 -8.13 11.04 -11.47
N LEU A 400 -7.64 11.01 -10.22
CA LEU A 400 -8.38 11.59 -9.08
C LEU A 400 -8.57 13.09 -9.21
N GLU A 401 -7.60 13.83 -9.71
CA GLU A 401 -7.70 15.27 -9.98
C GLU A 401 -8.87 15.57 -10.93
N ALA A 402 -8.94 14.85 -12.05
CA ALA A 402 -9.99 15.00 -13.04
C ALA A 402 -11.40 14.70 -12.49
N HIS A 403 -11.51 13.77 -11.52
CA HIS A 403 -12.77 13.28 -10.95
C HIS A 403 -13.15 13.92 -9.60
N SER A 404 -12.26 14.71 -9.00
CA SER A 404 -12.51 15.34 -7.69
C SER A 404 -12.86 16.82 -7.76
N GLY A 405 -12.85 17.43 -8.96
CA GLY A 405 -13.07 18.86 -9.13
C GLY A 405 -12.02 19.73 -8.46
N LEU A 406 -10.76 19.23 -8.34
CA LEU A 406 -9.63 20.08 -8.02
C LEU A 406 -9.49 21.10 -9.14
N SER A 407 -9.89 22.36 -8.87
CA SER A 407 -9.74 23.43 -9.85
C SER A 407 -8.28 23.83 -10.00
N GLU A 408 -7.89 24.36 -11.17
CA GLU A 408 -6.58 24.98 -11.45
C GLU A 408 -6.18 26.08 -10.44
N SER A 409 -7.11 26.50 -9.58
CA SER A 409 -6.89 27.51 -8.53
C SER A 409 -5.88 27.07 -7.46
N PHE A 410 -5.57 25.76 -7.33
CA PHE A 410 -4.61 25.25 -6.36
C PHE A 410 -3.17 25.66 -6.71
N PHE A 411 -2.86 25.85 -7.99
CA PHE A 411 -1.53 26.19 -8.49
C PHE A 411 -1.38 27.63 -9.00
N LYS A 412 -2.42 28.46 -8.93
CA LYS A 412 -2.23 29.88 -9.24
C LYS A 412 -1.37 30.52 -8.15
N PRO A 413 -0.14 30.96 -8.46
CA PRO A 413 0.60 31.80 -7.53
C PRO A 413 -0.28 33.03 -7.25
N THR A 414 -0.59 33.29 -5.98
CA THR A 414 -1.16 34.55 -5.57
C THR A 414 -0.17 35.62 -6.04
N ASN A 415 -0.52 36.40 -7.06
CA ASN A 415 0.20 37.59 -7.46
C ASN A 415 0.09 38.62 -6.33
N ALA A 416 0.89 38.42 -5.27
CA ALA A 416 1.05 39.34 -4.14
C ALA A 416 2.28 40.25 -4.37
N PHE A 417 2.49 40.72 -5.58
CA PHE A 417 3.38 41.85 -5.87
C PHE A 417 2.75 42.70 -6.98
N THR A 418 1.65 43.35 -6.67
CA THR A 418 1.31 44.58 -7.41
C THR A 418 2.20 45.67 -6.88
N ASN A 419 3.27 45.97 -7.60
CA ASN A 419 4.04 47.21 -7.45
C ASN A 419 3.07 48.36 -7.60
N THR A 420 2.77 49.05 -6.50
CA THR A 420 2.26 50.41 -6.54
C THR A 420 3.42 51.34 -6.94
N ALA A 421 3.67 51.42 -8.24
CA ALA A 421 4.46 52.50 -8.78
C ALA A 421 3.54 53.75 -8.84
N ASN A 422 3.72 54.62 -7.85
CA ASN A 422 3.20 56.01 -7.90
C ASN A 422 3.83 56.71 -9.10
N THR A 423 3.06 56.88 -10.18
CA THR A 423 3.35 57.86 -11.22
C THR A 423 2.78 59.22 -10.78
N SER A 424 3.62 60.05 -10.20
CA SER A 424 3.38 61.48 -10.04
C SER A 424 3.30 62.13 -11.44
N SER A 425 2.12 62.55 -11.83
CA SER A 425 1.91 63.35 -13.02
C SER A 425 2.54 64.75 -12.87
N LEU A 426 3.58 65.04 -13.64
CA LEU A 426 4.06 66.38 -13.88
C LEU A 426 3.14 67.07 -14.86
N ASN A 427 2.36 68.02 -14.36
CA ASN A 427 1.66 69.05 -15.16
C ASN A 427 2.68 69.99 -15.74
N THR A 428 2.85 70.04 -17.05
CA THR A 428 3.46 71.18 -17.75
C THR A 428 2.37 71.89 -18.50
N ASN A 429 2.00 73.08 -17.95
CA ASN A 429 1.31 74.12 -18.65
C ASN A 429 2.19 74.61 -19.81
N LYS A 430 1.66 74.70 -21.03
CA LYS A 430 2.11 75.64 -22.06
C LYS A 430 0.94 76.44 -22.58
N THR A 431 1.01 77.72 -22.27
CA THR A 431 0.31 78.84 -22.87
C THR A 431 0.88 79.10 -24.27
N SER A 432 0.04 79.22 -25.27
CA SER A 432 -0.16 80.26 -26.31
C SER A 432 -1.03 79.73 -27.43
#